data_d90b3bb48438d896e72f55aa231bbc33
#
_entry.id   d90b3bb48438d896e72f55aa231bbc33
#
_cell.length_a   1.000
_cell.length_b   1.000
_cell.length_c   1.000
_cell.angle_alpha   90.00
_cell.angle_beta   90.00
_cell.angle_gamma   90.00
#
_symmetry.space_group_name_H-M   'P 1'
#
loop_
_entity.id
_entity.type
_entity.pdbx_description
1 polymer ?
#
loop_
_entity_poly.entity_id
_entity_poly.type
_entity_poly.pdbx_seq_one_letter_code
_entity_poly.pdbx_strand_id
1 'polypeptide(L)'
;MKHFSFSVTVVILVASLGIGAEKSKKIRPAKPSLTKALAALKIPPPWFARTTVQWKTSQPWKKGRIEIRRLLGLGTAEGNNQAVKLTYLYREKRDIGNGHEWPMYLFMGGQTAWATRAYEEFIGKNPERNTHAYIDLMSCYRTFGEYAKAKATARQAMKNLPTDKWRVSNQANVYEALGDLYAELGDKAQARKNYVQAAALYPKSKQPYGRHLLARRVKKVRGKIDLLDIGALEPGKLPDGKYHGDSLGYTGPLRVTVTVRRGRITDITVRHTEKIHQNATKIIPKRIVDSQSLKVDAVTSATVTSQAIVDATLNAIRKAGRK
;
A
#
# COMPACT_ATOMS: atom_id res chain seq x y z
N MET A 1 27.82 70.42 46.61
CA MET A 1 27.19 69.12 46.54
C MET A 1 27.50 68.46 45.22
N LYS A 2 28.42 67.49 45.21
CA LYS A 2 28.87 66.79 44.02
C LYS A 2 28.19 65.44 43.96
N HIS A 3 27.33 65.20 42.99
CA HIS A 3 26.73 63.91 42.76
C HIS A 3 27.67 63.04 41.92
N PHE A 4 28.12 61.92 42.53
CA PHE A 4 28.86 60.86 41.87
C PHE A 4 27.82 59.86 41.29
N SER A 5 27.86 59.71 39.95
CA SER A 5 27.11 58.69 39.25
C SER A 5 27.99 57.44 39.04
N PHE A 6 27.57 56.31 39.61
CA PHE A 6 28.23 55.00 39.42
C PHE A 6 27.55 54.30 38.24
N SER A 7 28.25 54.17 37.12
CA SER A 7 27.82 53.34 35.99
C SER A 7 28.29 51.89 36.26
N VAL A 8 27.33 50.99 36.46
CA VAL A 8 27.56 49.55 36.53
C VAL A 8 27.48 48.99 35.11
N THR A 9 28.61 48.56 34.58
CA THR A 9 28.69 47.82 33.29
C THR A 9 28.39 46.35 33.55
N VAL A 10 27.20 45.91 33.17
CA VAL A 10 26.83 44.45 33.17
C VAL A 10 27.38 43.81 31.91
N VAL A 11 28.42 42.99 32.08
CA VAL A 11 28.90 42.09 31.00
C VAL A 11 28.00 40.86 30.96
N ILE A 12 27.15 40.78 29.91
CA ILE A 12 26.35 39.57 29.63
C ILE A 12 27.23 38.61 28.86
N LEU A 13 27.67 37.56 29.54
CA LEU A 13 28.32 36.40 28.93
C LEU A 13 27.26 35.56 28.24
N VAL A 14 27.13 35.67 26.92
CA VAL A 14 26.26 34.77 26.12
C VAL A 14 26.97 33.44 25.97
N ALA A 15 26.66 32.50 26.84
CA ALA A 15 27.04 31.09 26.68
C ALA A 15 26.19 30.53 25.52
N SER A 16 26.79 30.30 24.36
CA SER A 16 26.22 29.56 23.25
C SER A 16 26.07 28.08 23.62
N LEU A 17 24.93 27.73 24.19
CA LEU A 17 24.49 26.34 24.32
C LEU A 17 24.20 25.83 22.91
N GLY A 18 25.12 25.05 22.35
CA GLY A 18 24.90 24.26 21.15
C GLY A 18 23.78 23.26 21.38
N ILE A 19 22.53 23.66 21.06
CA ILE A 19 21.40 22.75 21.01
C ILE A 19 21.63 21.88 19.77
N GLY A 20 22.22 20.71 19.98
CA GLY A 20 22.26 19.65 18.99
C GLY A 20 20.82 19.36 18.58
N ALA A 21 20.49 19.60 17.33
CA ALA A 21 19.19 19.26 16.77
C ALA A 21 19.00 17.74 16.86
N GLU A 22 18.40 17.31 17.94
CA GLU A 22 17.91 15.93 18.10
C GLU A 22 16.95 15.66 16.96
N LYS A 23 17.36 14.81 16.02
CA LYS A 23 16.51 14.39 14.89
C LYS A 23 15.24 13.82 15.48
N SER A 24 14.18 14.61 15.51
CA SER A 24 12.84 14.20 15.90
C SER A 24 12.53 12.89 15.18
N LYS A 25 12.61 11.77 15.87
CA LYS A 25 12.06 10.48 15.42
C LYS A 25 10.57 10.72 15.23
N LYS A 26 10.12 10.86 13.97
CA LYS A 26 8.69 10.89 13.67
C LYS A 26 8.08 9.65 14.31
N ILE A 27 7.41 9.82 15.45
CA ILE A 27 6.68 8.77 16.14
C ILE A 27 5.61 8.32 15.16
N ARG A 28 5.74 7.11 14.62
CA ARG A 28 4.66 6.53 13.82
C ARG A 28 3.45 6.39 14.73
N PRO A 29 2.25 6.79 14.29
CA PRO A 29 1.06 6.58 15.12
C PRO A 29 0.94 5.10 15.46
N ALA A 30 0.60 4.82 16.72
CA ALA A 30 0.42 3.46 17.20
C ALA A 30 -0.63 2.75 16.34
N LYS A 31 -0.32 1.52 15.91
CA LYS A 31 -1.28 0.74 15.12
C LYS A 31 -2.46 0.32 16.00
N PRO A 32 -3.68 0.23 15.43
CA PRO A 32 -4.85 -0.22 16.19
C PRO A 32 -4.65 -1.67 16.68
N SER A 33 -5.19 -2.00 17.84
CA SER A 33 -5.15 -3.37 18.36
C SER A 33 -6.15 -4.25 17.60
N LEU A 34 -5.68 -5.37 17.03
CA LEU A 34 -6.53 -6.36 16.38
C LEU A 34 -7.57 -6.93 17.35
N THR A 35 -7.15 -7.30 18.57
CA THR A 35 -8.05 -7.85 19.59
C THR A 35 -9.20 -6.91 19.91
N LYS A 36 -8.90 -5.60 20.11
CA LYS A 36 -9.94 -4.59 20.35
C LYS A 36 -10.84 -4.41 19.13
N ALA A 37 -10.28 -4.40 17.93
CA ALA A 37 -11.03 -4.25 16.69
C ALA A 37 -11.97 -5.44 16.43
N LEU A 38 -11.51 -6.67 16.72
CA LEU A 38 -12.34 -7.87 16.61
C LEU A 38 -13.43 -7.93 17.68
N ALA A 39 -13.14 -7.52 18.92
CA ALA A 39 -14.13 -7.44 20.00
C ALA A 39 -15.22 -6.40 19.73
N ALA A 40 -14.86 -5.28 19.10
CA ALA A 40 -15.82 -4.22 18.73
C ALA A 40 -16.58 -4.54 17.42
N LEU A 41 -16.24 -5.61 16.72
CA LEU A 41 -16.80 -5.93 15.41
C LEU A 41 -18.26 -6.36 15.50
N LYS A 42 -19.16 -5.56 14.99
CA LYS A 42 -20.57 -5.89 14.76
C LYS A 42 -20.78 -6.29 13.31
N ILE A 43 -21.48 -7.39 13.08
CA ILE A 43 -21.77 -7.92 11.73
C ILE A 43 -23.29 -8.11 11.61
N PRO A 44 -23.97 -7.41 10.69
CA PRO A 44 -23.44 -6.30 9.89
C PRO A 44 -23.09 -5.06 10.73
N PRO A 45 -22.17 -4.22 10.28
CA PRO A 45 -21.81 -3.00 11.00
C PRO A 45 -22.94 -1.96 10.98
N PRO A 46 -23.00 -1.02 11.97
CA PRO A 46 -24.14 -0.07 12.11
C PRO A 46 -24.40 0.79 10.87
N TRP A 47 -23.38 1.12 10.10
CA TRP A 47 -23.53 1.91 8.86
C TRP A 47 -24.27 1.15 7.75
N PHE A 48 -24.35 -0.17 7.84
CA PHE A 48 -24.92 -1.03 6.82
C PHE A 48 -26.41 -0.73 6.52
N ALA A 49 -27.20 -0.47 7.56
CA ALA A 49 -28.62 -0.11 7.41
C ALA A 49 -28.80 1.18 6.60
N ARG A 50 -27.91 2.17 6.79
CA ARG A 50 -27.96 3.50 6.16
C ARG A 50 -27.34 3.54 4.75
N THR A 51 -26.60 2.50 4.34
CA THR A 51 -25.98 2.45 3.03
C THR A 51 -26.98 1.94 2.00
N THR A 52 -27.26 2.71 0.97
CA THR A 52 -28.11 2.30 -0.15
C THR A 52 -27.25 1.74 -1.28
N VAL A 53 -27.65 0.60 -1.84
CA VAL A 53 -26.99 -0.02 -3.01
C VAL A 53 -28.00 -0.05 -4.14
N GLN A 54 -27.73 0.72 -5.21
CA GLN A 54 -28.54 0.76 -6.40
C GLN A 54 -28.10 -0.34 -7.37
N TRP A 55 -28.28 -1.59 -6.97
CA TRP A 55 -27.92 -2.75 -7.77
C TRP A 55 -28.91 -3.90 -7.50
N LYS A 56 -29.38 -4.50 -8.58
CA LYS A 56 -30.28 -5.66 -8.47
C LYS A 56 -29.45 -6.93 -8.24
N THR A 57 -29.45 -7.47 -7.04
CA THR A 57 -28.74 -8.71 -6.69
C THR A 57 -29.34 -9.97 -7.34
N SER A 58 -30.41 -9.84 -8.15
CA SER A 58 -30.86 -10.88 -9.08
C SER A 58 -29.89 -11.09 -10.25
N GLN A 59 -29.04 -10.11 -10.56
CA GLN A 59 -27.93 -10.26 -11.49
C GLN A 59 -26.90 -11.25 -10.94
N PRO A 60 -26.29 -12.13 -11.78
CA PRO A 60 -25.35 -13.12 -11.33
C PRO A 60 -24.05 -12.48 -10.78
N TRP A 61 -23.35 -13.19 -9.89
CA TRP A 61 -22.08 -12.75 -9.28
C TRP A 61 -21.07 -12.16 -10.27
N LYS A 62 -20.93 -12.79 -11.45
CA LYS A 62 -20.01 -12.29 -12.49
C LYS A 62 -20.25 -10.83 -12.85
N LYS A 63 -21.51 -10.36 -12.86
CA LYS A 63 -21.86 -8.95 -13.10
C LYS A 63 -21.73 -8.11 -11.82
N GLY A 64 -22.21 -8.63 -10.69
CA GLY A 64 -22.12 -7.98 -9.38
C GLY A 64 -20.67 -7.66 -8.99
N ARG A 65 -19.75 -8.58 -9.27
CA ARG A 65 -18.32 -8.38 -9.06
C ARG A 65 -17.73 -7.20 -9.83
N ILE A 66 -18.22 -6.93 -11.04
CA ILE A 66 -17.80 -5.76 -11.82
C ILE A 66 -18.29 -4.48 -11.15
N GLU A 67 -19.52 -4.46 -10.67
CA GLU A 67 -20.09 -3.31 -9.95
C GLU A 67 -19.37 -3.06 -8.62
N ILE A 68 -19.09 -4.11 -7.84
CA ILE A 68 -18.30 -3.99 -6.60
C ILE A 68 -16.95 -3.31 -6.89
N ARG A 69 -16.26 -3.73 -7.96
CA ARG A 69 -14.97 -3.12 -8.34
C ARG A 69 -15.12 -1.68 -8.81
N ARG A 70 -16.22 -1.35 -9.49
CA ARG A 70 -16.53 0.03 -9.88
C ARG A 70 -16.72 0.92 -8.65
N LEU A 71 -17.49 0.46 -7.67
CA LEU A 71 -17.75 1.17 -6.41
C LEU A 71 -16.45 1.40 -5.62
N LEU A 72 -15.61 0.38 -5.46
CA LEU A 72 -14.29 0.50 -4.85
C LEU A 72 -13.38 1.48 -5.61
N GLY A 73 -13.51 1.49 -6.94
CA GLY A 73 -12.77 2.40 -7.82
C GLY A 73 -13.13 3.89 -7.64
N LEU A 74 -14.25 4.22 -6.98
CA LEU A 74 -14.56 5.59 -6.61
C LEU A 74 -13.57 6.17 -5.58
N GLY A 75 -12.95 5.32 -4.77
CA GLY A 75 -12.00 5.74 -3.74
C GLY A 75 -12.63 6.55 -2.60
N THR A 76 -13.95 6.45 -2.42
CA THR A 76 -14.70 7.16 -1.38
C THR A 76 -15.17 6.22 -0.28
N ALA A 77 -15.39 6.74 0.93
CA ALA A 77 -15.93 5.94 2.04
C ALA A 77 -17.31 5.36 1.70
N GLU A 78 -18.16 6.14 1.02
CA GLU A 78 -19.48 5.67 0.59
C GLU A 78 -19.37 4.55 -0.44
N GLY A 79 -18.55 4.71 -1.48
CA GLY A 79 -18.32 3.67 -2.49
C GLY A 79 -17.78 2.37 -1.87
N ASN A 80 -16.90 2.48 -0.88
CA ASN A 80 -16.39 1.33 -0.12
C ASN A 80 -17.51 0.64 0.67
N ASN A 81 -18.35 1.40 1.37
CA ASN A 81 -19.49 0.86 2.11
C ASN A 81 -20.51 0.18 1.18
N GLN A 82 -20.82 0.79 0.05
CA GLN A 82 -21.70 0.21 -0.97
C GLN A 82 -21.13 -1.10 -1.52
N ALA A 83 -19.82 -1.14 -1.83
CA ALA A 83 -19.15 -2.34 -2.32
C ALA A 83 -19.20 -3.49 -1.30
N VAL A 84 -18.90 -3.18 -0.02
CA VAL A 84 -18.97 -4.17 1.07
C VAL A 84 -20.40 -4.69 1.26
N LYS A 85 -21.39 -3.79 1.29
CA LYS A 85 -22.80 -4.16 1.41
C LYS A 85 -23.25 -5.04 0.24
N LEU A 86 -22.88 -4.67 -0.98
CA LEU A 86 -23.22 -5.48 -2.16
C LEU A 86 -22.57 -6.86 -2.10
N THR A 87 -21.32 -6.95 -1.68
CA THR A 87 -20.62 -8.24 -1.50
C THR A 87 -21.31 -9.10 -0.44
N TYR A 88 -21.73 -8.49 0.66
CA TYR A 88 -22.48 -9.18 1.72
C TYR A 88 -23.81 -9.75 1.19
N LEU A 89 -24.57 -8.97 0.44
CA LEU A 89 -25.85 -9.41 -0.13
C LEU A 89 -25.68 -10.60 -1.09
N TYR A 90 -24.61 -10.66 -1.87
CA TYR A 90 -24.30 -11.82 -2.69
C TYR A 90 -23.89 -13.03 -1.86
N ARG A 91 -23.16 -12.83 -0.74
CA ARG A 91 -22.81 -13.90 0.18
C ARG A 91 -24.04 -14.53 0.83
N GLU A 92 -25.00 -13.72 1.29
CA GLU A 92 -26.26 -14.19 1.88
C GLU A 92 -27.05 -15.04 0.89
N LYS A 93 -26.99 -14.73 -0.40
CA LYS A 93 -27.59 -15.52 -1.48
C LYS A 93 -26.77 -16.77 -1.84
N ARG A 94 -25.60 -16.98 -1.23
CA ARG A 94 -24.65 -18.06 -1.58
C ARG A 94 -24.21 -17.99 -3.06
N ASP A 95 -24.22 -16.82 -3.67
CA ASP A 95 -23.83 -16.57 -5.08
C ASP A 95 -22.48 -15.82 -5.15
N ILE A 96 -21.51 -16.22 -4.35
CA ILE A 96 -20.11 -15.80 -4.49
C ILE A 96 -19.33 -16.97 -5.05
N GLY A 97 -18.82 -16.84 -6.29
CA GLY A 97 -18.25 -17.95 -7.03
C GLY A 97 -16.98 -18.54 -6.43
N ASN A 98 -16.10 -17.73 -5.83
CA ASN A 98 -14.90 -18.21 -5.16
C ASN A 98 -14.82 -17.64 -3.75
N GLY A 99 -14.80 -18.52 -2.75
CA GLY A 99 -14.92 -18.15 -1.34
C GLY A 99 -13.90 -17.12 -0.84
N HIS A 100 -12.71 -17.04 -1.47
CA HIS A 100 -11.71 -16.02 -1.10
C HIS A 100 -12.10 -14.61 -1.55
N GLU A 101 -13.03 -14.44 -2.49
CA GLU A 101 -13.50 -13.12 -2.92
C GLU A 101 -14.28 -12.40 -1.83
N TRP A 102 -14.92 -13.14 -0.91
CA TRP A 102 -15.60 -12.57 0.23
C TRP A 102 -14.66 -11.74 1.13
N PRO A 103 -13.63 -12.32 1.78
CA PRO A 103 -12.71 -11.53 2.60
C PRO A 103 -11.92 -10.50 1.80
N MET A 104 -11.63 -10.77 0.53
CA MET A 104 -10.91 -9.84 -0.35
C MET A 104 -11.67 -8.52 -0.51
N TYR A 105 -12.97 -8.54 -0.80
CA TYR A 105 -13.74 -7.32 -0.96
C TYR A 105 -14.02 -6.61 0.37
N LEU A 106 -14.07 -7.32 1.49
CA LEU A 106 -14.08 -6.70 2.82
C LEU A 106 -12.78 -5.90 3.06
N PHE A 107 -11.63 -6.50 2.75
CA PHE A 107 -10.33 -5.86 2.89
C PHE A 107 -10.20 -4.63 1.98
N MET A 108 -10.56 -4.77 0.71
CA MET A 108 -10.56 -3.67 -0.26
C MET A 108 -11.49 -2.52 0.15
N GLY A 109 -12.61 -2.83 0.77
CA GLY A 109 -13.57 -1.84 1.29
C GLY A 109 -13.20 -1.27 2.67
N GLY A 110 -11.98 -1.57 3.18
CA GLY A 110 -11.47 -1.02 4.44
C GLY A 110 -11.98 -1.69 5.72
N GLN A 111 -12.75 -2.79 5.60
CA GLN A 111 -13.27 -3.55 6.75
C GLN A 111 -12.22 -4.55 7.25
N THR A 112 -11.02 -4.06 7.61
CA THR A 112 -9.84 -4.92 7.84
C THR A 112 -10.03 -5.92 8.97
N ALA A 113 -10.68 -5.56 10.09
CA ALA A 113 -10.95 -6.52 11.18
C ALA A 113 -11.90 -7.63 10.74
N TRP A 114 -12.96 -7.28 10.01
CA TRP A 114 -13.89 -8.25 9.45
C TRP A 114 -13.22 -9.15 8.42
N ALA A 115 -12.41 -8.56 7.53
CA ALA A 115 -11.62 -9.29 6.55
C ALA A 115 -10.65 -10.27 7.23
N THR A 116 -9.97 -9.86 8.31
CA THR A 116 -9.06 -10.73 9.07
C THR A 116 -9.78 -11.99 9.54
N ARG A 117 -10.91 -11.85 10.25
CA ARG A 117 -11.72 -12.99 10.69
C ARG A 117 -12.15 -13.86 9.52
N ALA A 118 -12.65 -13.25 8.44
CA ALA A 118 -13.14 -13.99 7.28
C ALA A 118 -12.02 -14.72 6.52
N TYR A 119 -10.79 -14.18 6.48
CA TYR A 119 -9.63 -14.89 5.92
C TYR A 119 -9.17 -16.04 6.82
N GLU A 120 -9.13 -15.85 8.14
CA GLU A 120 -8.81 -16.92 9.10
C GLU A 120 -9.77 -18.09 8.94
N GLU A 121 -11.09 -17.82 8.87
CA GLU A 121 -12.12 -18.83 8.63
C GLU A 121 -11.97 -19.52 7.26
N PHE A 122 -11.70 -18.74 6.21
CA PHE A 122 -11.54 -19.29 4.86
C PHE A 122 -10.32 -20.19 4.75
N ILE A 123 -9.18 -19.76 5.26
CA ILE A 123 -7.91 -20.51 5.24
C ILE A 123 -8.02 -21.76 6.11
N GLY A 124 -8.65 -21.66 7.30
CA GLY A 124 -8.87 -22.80 8.18
C GLY A 124 -9.67 -23.95 7.51
N LYS A 125 -10.62 -23.59 6.65
CA LYS A 125 -11.43 -24.57 5.89
C LYS A 125 -10.78 -25.04 4.58
N ASN A 126 -9.87 -24.25 4.01
CA ASN A 126 -9.32 -24.47 2.67
C ASN A 126 -7.82 -24.12 2.60
N PRO A 127 -6.95 -24.78 3.40
CA PRO A 127 -5.56 -24.36 3.56
C PRO A 127 -4.75 -24.41 2.26
N GLU A 128 -5.06 -25.30 1.32
CA GLU A 128 -4.30 -25.49 0.08
C GLU A 128 -4.85 -24.72 -1.12
N ARG A 129 -5.99 -24.06 -0.95
CA ARG A 129 -6.79 -23.60 -2.10
C ARG A 129 -6.40 -22.25 -2.67
N ASN A 130 -5.73 -21.38 -1.91
CA ASN A 130 -5.51 -20.02 -2.40
C ASN A 130 -4.37 -19.26 -1.69
N THR A 131 -3.21 -19.22 -2.32
CA THR A 131 -2.04 -18.46 -1.80
C THR A 131 -2.34 -16.96 -1.63
N HIS A 132 -3.22 -16.37 -2.45
CA HIS A 132 -3.59 -14.95 -2.31
C HIS A 132 -4.30 -14.66 -1.00
N ALA A 133 -5.13 -15.58 -0.50
CA ALA A 133 -5.78 -15.42 0.80
C ALA A 133 -4.77 -15.28 1.94
N TYR A 134 -3.68 -16.05 1.91
CA TYR A 134 -2.59 -15.90 2.90
C TYR A 134 -1.89 -14.54 2.79
N ILE A 135 -1.62 -14.06 1.57
CA ILE A 135 -0.95 -12.77 1.34
C ILE A 135 -1.83 -11.62 1.81
N ASP A 136 -3.12 -11.69 1.55
CA ASP A 136 -4.08 -10.68 1.99
C ASP A 136 -4.24 -10.71 3.52
N LEU A 137 -4.27 -11.91 4.15
CA LEU A 137 -4.26 -12.04 5.61
C LEU A 137 -2.98 -11.47 6.23
N MET A 138 -1.81 -11.70 5.61
CA MET A 138 -0.57 -11.03 6.04
C MET A 138 -0.71 -9.51 6.01
N SER A 139 -1.36 -8.96 4.99
CA SER A 139 -1.61 -7.52 4.86
C SER A 139 -2.57 -7.01 5.93
N CYS A 140 -3.62 -7.78 6.24
CA CYS A 140 -4.52 -7.49 7.36
C CYS A 140 -3.76 -7.44 8.70
N TYR A 141 -2.96 -8.45 9.01
CA TYR A 141 -2.16 -8.49 10.23
C TYR A 141 -1.18 -7.32 10.33
N ARG A 142 -0.52 -6.96 9.22
CA ARG A 142 0.37 -5.79 9.16
C ARG A 142 -0.36 -4.49 9.49
N THR A 143 -1.61 -4.32 9.07
CA THR A 143 -2.42 -3.13 9.41
C THR A 143 -2.57 -2.97 10.92
N PHE A 144 -2.65 -4.06 11.66
CA PHE A 144 -2.76 -4.08 13.12
C PHE A 144 -1.42 -4.21 13.85
N GLY A 145 -0.30 -4.27 13.15
CA GLY A 145 1.01 -4.48 13.78
C GLY A 145 1.28 -5.90 14.28
N GLU A 146 0.44 -6.86 13.90
CA GLU A 146 0.55 -8.29 14.25
C GLU A 146 1.63 -8.99 13.41
N TYR A 147 2.85 -8.47 13.43
CA TYR A 147 3.95 -8.91 12.55
C TYR A 147 4.34 -10.37 12.76
N ALA A 148 4.24 -10.88 14.00
CA ALA A 148 4.50 -12.29 14.29
C ALA A 148 3.50 -13.19 13.57
N LYS A 149 2.21 -12.84 13.61
CA LYS A 149 1.14 -13.55 12.87
C LYS A 149 1.35 -13.46 11.36
N ALA A 150 1.71 -12.28 10.84
CA ALA A 150 2.03 -12.12 9.42
C ALA A 150 3.18 -13.04 8.96
N LYS A 151 4.27 -13.15 9.75
CA LYS A 151 5.38 -14.08 9.47
C LYS A 151 4.94 -15.55 9.53
N ALA A 152 4.12 -15.93 10.52
CA ALA A 152 3.58 -17.27 10.62
C ALA A 152 2.69 -17.62 9.42
N THR A 153 1.84 -16.69 8.99
CA THR A 153 1.00 -16.83 7.80
C THR A 153 1.82 -17.02 6.52
N ALA A 154 2.94 -16.28 6.38
CA ALA A 154 3.86 -16.49 5.25
C ALA A 154 4.46 -17.90 5.23
N ARG A 155 4.85 -18.44 6.40
CA ARG A 155 5.35 -19.83 6.48
C ARG A 155 4.27 -20.84 6.08
N GLN A 156 3.03 -20.64 6.52
CA GLN A 156 1.90 -21.48 6.10
C GLN A 156 1.66 -21.38 4.59
N ALA A 157 1.69 -20.17 4.01
CA ALA A 157 1.56 -19.97 2.57
C ALA A 157 2.64 -20.74 1.79
N MET A 158 3.89 -20.70 2.26
CA MET A 158 5.00 -21.46 1.63
C MET A 158 4.82 -22.97 1.73
N LYS A 159 4.29 -23.47 2.85
CA LYS A 159 3.99 -24.91 3.03
C LYS A 159 2.85 -25.36 2.10
N ASN A 160 1.85 -24.52 1.90
CA ASN A 160 0.62 -24.79 1.15
C ASN A 160 0.64 -24.23 -0.28
N LEU A 161 1.82 -24.12 -0.89
CA LEU A 161 1.92 -23.72 -2.29
C LEU A 161 1.30 -24.79 -3.21
N PRO A 162 0.57 -24.38 -4.26
CA PRO A 162 0.03 -25.34 -5.24
C PRO A 162 1.13 -26.14 -5.89
N THR A 163 0.80 -27.35 -6.34
CA THR A 163 1.73 -28.26 -7.02
C THR A 163 1.77 -28.06 -8.53
N ASP A 164 0.89 -27.23 -9.07
CA ASP A 164 0.68 -26.99 -10.50
C ASP A 164 1.56 -25.84 -11.06
N LYS A 165 1.21 -25.38 -12.26
CA LYS A 165 1.90 -24.28 -12.99
C LYS A 165 1.88 -22.94 -12.26
N TRP A 166 1.08 -22.77 -11.22
CA TRP A 166 1.00 -21.56 -10.40
C TRP A 166 2.03 -21.52 -9.27
N ARG A 167 2.67 -22.65 -8.93
CA ARG A 167 3.58 -22.76 -7.80
C ARG A 167 4.62 -21.64 -7.76
N VAL A 168 5.33 -21.45 -8.86
CA VAL A 168 6.46 -20.50 -8.93
C VAL A 168 6.00 -19.06 -8.78
N SER A 169 4.89 -18.66 -9.44
CA SER A 169 4.36 -17.31 -9.28
C SER A 169 3.78 -17.05 -7.89
N ASN A 170 3.16 -18.05 -7.28
CA ASN A 170 2.65 -17.94 -5.93
C ASN A 170 3.78 -17.84 -4.90
N GLN A 171 4.85 -18.62 -5.08
CA GLN A 171 6.05 -18.50 -4.27
C GLN A 171 6.66 -17.09 -4.37
N ALA A 172 6.77 -16.55 -5.60
CA ALA A 172 7.25 -15.19 -5.83
C ALA A 172 6.37 -14.14 -5.12
N ASN A 173 5.04 -14.31 -5.16
CA ASN A 173 4.11 -13.42 -4.46
C ASN A 173 4.32 -13.45 -2.93
N VAL A 174 4.58 -14.62 -2.34
CA VAL A 174 4.85 -14.73 -0.89
C VAL A 174 6.18 -14.05 -0.54
N TYR A 175 7.24 -14.24 -1.34
CA TYR A 175 8.50 -13.52 -1.14
C TYR A 175 8.32 -11.99 -1.27
N GLU A 176 7.53 -11.51 -2.23
CA GLU A 176 7.24 -10.08 -2.33
C GLU A 176 6.53 -9.58 -1.08
N ALA A 177 5.52 -10.30 -0.57
CA ALA A 177 4.81 -9.92 0.66
C ALA A 177 5.71 -9.94 1.91
N LEU A 178 6.66 -10.88 2.01
CA LEU A 178 7.69 -10.90 3.04
C LEU A 178 8.63 -9.70 2.91
N GLY A 179 9.01 -9.35 1.69
CA GLY A 179 9.79 -8.13 1.41
C GLY A 179 9.08 -6.88 1.94
N ASP A 180 7.78 -6.74 1.67
CA ASP A 180 6.96 -5.63 2.16
C ASP A 180 6.89 -5.61 3.70
N LEU A 181 6.74 -6.77 4.33
CA LEU A 181 6.72 -6.92 5.79
C LEU A 181 8.05 -6.48 6.43
N TYR A 182 9.19 -6.94 5.90
CA TYR A 182 10.49 -6.58 6.44
C TYR A 182 10.85 -5.12 6.16
N ALA A 183 10.45 -4.56 5.01
CA ALA A 183 10.60 -3.13 4.72
C ALA A 183 9.84 -2.25 5.74
N GLU A 184 8.63 -2.66 6.12
CA GLU A 184 7.85 -2.00 7.16
C GLU A 184 8.48 -2.09 8.54
N LEU A 185 9.10 -3.24 8.87
CA LEU A 185 9.86 -3.43 10.11
C LEU A 185 11.18 -2.65 10.12
N GLY A 186 11.62 -2.08 8.99
CA GLY A 186 12.91 -1.39 8.86
C GLY A 186 14.10 -2.31 8.62
N ASP A 187 13.86 -3.62 8.51
CA ASP A 187 14.89 -4.61 8.17
C ASP A 187 15.13 -4.63 6.67
N LYS A 188 15.94 -3.66 6.21
CA LYS A 188 16.26 -3.49 4.78
C LYS A 188 16.97 -4.72 4.18
N ALA A 189 17.78 -5.42 4.96
CA ALA A 189 18.52 -6.59 4.50
C ALA A 189 17.59 -7.74 4.16
N GLN A 190 16.68 -8.09 5.07
CA GLN A 190 15.67 -9.12 4.84
C GLN A 190 14.66 -8.70 3.77
N ALA A 191 14.25 -7.42 3.73
CA ALA A 191 13.38 -6.92 2.69
C ALA A 191 14.01 -7.13 1.30
N ARG A 192 15.26 -6.68 1.12
CA ARG A 192 16.02 -6.86 -0.12
C ARG A 192 16.15 -8.33 -0.51
N LYS A 193 16.56 -9.20 0.42
CA LYS A 193 16.68 -10.64 0.20
C LYS A 193 15.39 -11.22 -0.38
N ASN A 194 14.26 -10.91 0.23
CA ASN A 194 12.95 -11.44 -0.20
C ASN A 194 12.52 -10.85 -1.56
N TYR A 195 12.72 -9.55 -1.79
CA TYR A 195 12.42 -8.94 -3.09
C TYR A 195 13.28 -9.52 -4.22
N VAL A 196 14.57 -9.77 -3.99
CA VAL A 196 15.46 -10.41 -4.98
C VAL A 196 14.97 -11.81 -5.33
N GLN A 197 14.55 -12.60 -4.33
CA GLN A 197 13.93 -13.91 -4.57
C GLN A 197 12.66 -13.80 -5.42
N ALA A 198 11.77 -12.87 -5.09
CA ALA A 198 10.56 -12.64 -5.88
C ALA A 198 10.88 -12.26 -7.35
N ALA A 199 11.81 -11.31 -7.53
CA ALA A 199 12.22 -10.86 -8.86
C ALA A 199 12.86 -11.99 -9.71
N ALA A 200 13.61 -12.91 -9.07
CA ALA A 200 14.23 -14.06 -9.73
C ALA A 200 13.22 -15.15 -10.11
N LEU A 201 12.14 -15.29 -9.36
CA LEU A 201 11.13 -16.34 -9.58
C LEU A 201 10.08 -15.94 -10.61
N TYR A 202 9.63 -14.68 -10.67
CA TYR A 202 8.59 -14.27 -11.61
C TYR A 202 8.86 -14.68 -13.07
N PRO A 203 10.08 -14.49 -13.64
CA PRO A 203 10.37 -14.91 -15.02
C PRO A 203 10.29 -16.41 -15.25
N LYS A 204 10.50 -17.21 -14.20
CA LYS A 204 10.49 -18.69 -14.25
C LYS A 204 9.07 -19.26 -14.18
N SER A 205 8.06 -18.43 -13.94
CA SER A 205 6.68 -18.88 -13.82
C SER A 205 6.11 -19.38 -15.13
N LYS A 206 5.50 -20.58 -15.10
CA LYS A 206 4.79 -21.19 -16.22
C LYS A 206 3.26 -21.05 -16.06
N GLN A 207 2.79 -20.05 -15.26
CA GLN A 207 1.36 -19.85 -15.03
C GLN A 207 0.57 -19.82 -16.34
N PRO A 208 -0.66 -20.40 -16.38
CA PRO A 208 -1.39 -20.62 -17.64
C PRO A 208 -1.86 -19.32 -18.30
N TYR A 209 -2.10 -18.25 -17.51
CA TYR A 209 -2.50 -16.93 -18.02
C TYR A 209 -1.83 -15.78 -17.25
N GLY A 210 -1.93 -14.55 -17.75
CA GLY A 210 -1.29 -13.38 -17.16
C GLY A 210 0.23 -13.33 -17.27
N ARG A 211 0.84 -14.13 -18.17
CA ARG A 211 2.31 -14.16 -18.36
C ARG A 211 2.88 -12.82 -18.78
N HIS A 212 2.12 -12.03 -19.53
CA HIS A 212 2.51 -10.67 -19.94
C HIS A 212 2.69 -9.71 -18.75
N LEU A 213 2.15 -10.06 -17.57
CA LEU A 213 2.30 -9.28 -16.34
C LEU A 213 3.61 -9.60 -15.59
N LEU A 214 4.27 -10.73 -15.87
CA LEU A 214 5.44 -11.17 -15.11
C LEU A 214 6.58 -10.14 -15.17
N ALA A 215 6.88 -9.62 -16.36
CA ALA A 215 7.90 -8.58 -16.53
C ALA A 215 7.55 -7.30 -15.73
N ARG A 216 6.27 -6.93 -15.68
CA ARG A 216 5.79 -5.78 -14.90
C ARG A 216 5.91 -6.02 -13.40
N ARG A 217 5.66 -7.25 -12.93
CA ARG A 217 5.88 -7.64 -11.53
C ARG A 217 7.35 -7.56 -11.15
N VAL A 218 8.26 -8.04 -12.01
CA VAL A 218 9.71 -7.87 -11.81
C VAL A 218 10.08 -6.41 -11.68
N LYS A 219 9.60 -5.56 -12.58
CA LYS A 219 9.86 -4.12 -12.54
C LYS A 219 9.33 -3.49 -11.24
N LYS A 220 8.11 -3.83 -10.83
CA LYS A 220 7.52 -3.40 -9.56
C LYS A 220 8.40 -3.76 -8.36
N VAL A 221 8.87 -5.01 -8.30
CA VAL A 221 9.71 -5.46 -7.18
C VAL A 221 11.08 -4.78 -7.19
N ARG A 222 11.68 -4.56 -8.36
CA ARG A 222 12.94 -3.80 -8.49
C ARG A 222 12.76 -2.36 -8.00
N GLY A 223 11.65 -1.70 -8.35
CA GLY A 223 11.33 -0.38 -7.81
C GLY A 223 11.22 -0.37 -6.28
N LYS A 224 10.63 -1.43 -5.68
CA LYS A 224 10.61 -1.59 -4.22
C LYS A 224 12.03 -1.73 -3.63
N ILE A 225 12.93 -2.45 -4.29
CA ILE A 225 14.35 -2.56 -3.88
C ILE A 225 15.01 -1.17 -3.92
N ASP A 226 14.82 -0.43 -5.00
CA ASP A 226 15.37 0.93 -5.13
C ASP A 226 14.89 1.86 -4.01
N LEU A 227 13.62 1.72 -3.59
CA LEU A 227 13.05 2.51 -2.51
C LEU A 227 13.60 2.17 -1.11
N LEU A 228 14.24 1.00 -0.92
CA LEU A 228 14.87 0.66 0.37
C LEU A 228 16.04 1.59 0.70
N ASP A 229 16.75 2.06 -0.32
CA ASP A 229 17.95 2.89 -0.17
C ASP A 229 17.64 4.39 -0.15
N ILE A 230 16.44 4.76 -0.58
CA ILE A 230 16.03 6.16 -0.60
C ILE A 230 15.58 6.57 0.79
N GLY A 231 16.21 7.63 1.30
CA GLY A 231 15.80 8.32 2.51
C GLY A 231 14.43 8.98 2.36
N ALA A 232 13.98 9.68 3.40
CA ALA A 232 12.83 10.58 3.27
C ALA A 232 13.17 11.67 2.24
N LEU A 233 12.19 12.09 1.44
CA LEU A 233 12.35 13.30 0.64
C LEU A 233 12.54 14.44 1.64
N GLU A 234 13.72 15.08 1.59
CA GLU A 234 14.00 16.20 2.48
C GLU A 234 13.39 17.47 1.88
N PRO A 235 12.39 18.07 2.54
CA PRO A 235 11.86 19.35 2.10
C PRO A 235 12.98 20.39 2.02
N GLY A 236 13.00 21.18 0.95
CA GLY A 236 14.03 22.21 0.74
C GLY A 236 15.24 21.76 -0.09
N LYS A 237 15.44 20.45 -0.31
CA LYS A 237 16.57 19.96 -1.12
C LYS A 237 16.28 19.71 -2.58
N LEU A 238 15.01 19.71 -2.99
CA LEU A 238 14.65 19.56 -4.39
C LEU A 238 14.63 20.94 -5.07
N PRO A 239 15.36 21.13 -6.19
CA PRO A 239 15.27 22.37 -6.95
C PRO A 239 13.84 22.61 -7.46
N ASP A 240 13.41 23.88 -7.46
CA ASP A 240 12.10 24.25 -7.98
C ASP A 240 12.03 23.97 -9.49
N GLY A 241 10.89 23.50 -9.96
CA GLY A 241 10.70 23.20 -11.37
C GLY A 241 9.65 22.12 -11.64
N LYS A 242 9.54 21.75 -12.92
CA LYS A 242 8.74 20.63 -13.40
C LYS A 242 9.64 19.53 -13.92
N TYR A 243 9.46 18.31 -13.43
CA TYR A 243 10.29 17.18 -13.77
C TYR A 243 9.44 16.03 -14.31
N HIS A 244 9.95 15.33 -15.32
CA HIS A 244 9.23 14.26 -15.98
C HIS A 244 9.91 12.91 -15.72
N GLY A 245 9.11 11.91 -15.36
CA GLY A 245 9.56 10.55 -15.20
C GLY A 245 8.59 9.57 -15.83
N ASP A 246 9.14 8.47 -16.30
CA ASP A 246 8.38 7.43 -17.00
C ASP A 246 8.51 6.10 -16.26
N SER A 247 7.47 5.28 -16.32
CA SER A 247 7.47 3.90 -15.88
C SER A 247 6.46 3.06 -16.69
N LEU A 248 6.42 1.76 -16.44
CA LEU A 248 5.49 0.84 -17.08
C LEU A 248 4.41 0.43 -16.08
N GLY A 249 3.17 0.86 -16.34
CA GLY A 249 1.98 0.51 -15.56
C GLY A 249 1.45 -0.88 -15.87
N TYR A 250 0.24 -1.17 -15.40
CA TYR A 250 -0.42 -2.46 -15.65
C TYR A 250 -0.82 -2.64 -17.13
N THR A 251 -1.41 -1.62 -17.72
CA THR A 251 -1.87 -1.68 -19.12
C THR A 251 -0.79 -1.23 -20.11
N GLY A 252 -0.04 -0.16 -19.78
CA GLY A 252 0.92 0.42 -20.70
C GLY A 252 1.86 1.44 -20.07
N PRO A 253 2.56 2.24 -20.89
CA PRO A 253 3.43 3.30 -20.43
C PRO A 253 2.66 4.31 -19.56
N LEU A 254 3.35 4.82 -18.54
CA LEU A 254 2.85 5.82 -17.61
C LEU A 254 3.93 6.89 -17.46
N ARG A 255 3.54 8.15 -17.57
CA ARG A 255 4.39 9.31 -17.35
C ARG A 255 3.85 10.16 -16.22
N VAL A 256 4.72 10.65 -15.35
CA VAL A 256 4.37 11.66 -14.36
C VAL A 256 5.06 12.99 -14.68
N THR A 257 4.39 14.08 -14.31
CA THR A 257 4.98 15.40 -14.19
C THR A 257 4.94 15.79 -12.72
N VAL A 258 6.11 15.95 -12.11
CA VAL A 258 6.28 16.36 -10.72
C VAL A 258 6.57 17.84 -10.68
N THR A 259 5.75 18.62 -9.98
CA THR A 259 5.98 20.05 -9.75
C THR A 259 6.58 20.22 -8.35
N VAL A 260 7.75 20.88 -8.31
CA VAL A 260 8.44 21.24 -7.07
C VAL A 260 8.40 22.76 -6.91
N ARG A 261 8.00 23.22 -5.72
CA ARG A 261 8.05 24.64 -5.32
C ARG A 261 8.56 24.74 -3.89
N ARG A 262 9.50 25.64 -3.65
CA ARG A 262 10.16 25.84 -2.33
C ARG A 262 10.70 24.53 -1.77
N GLY A 263 11.34 23.71 -2.65
CA GLY A 263 11.92 22.44 -2.30
C GLY A 263 10.91 21.32 -1.93
N ARG A 264 9.61 21.49 -2.18
CA ARG A 264 8.56 20.51 -1.86
C ARG A 264 7.82 20.10 -3.11
N ILE A 265 7.40 18.83 -3.16
CA ILE A 265 6.49 18.37 -4.19
C ILE A 265 5.11 18.96 -3.91
N THR A 266 4.60 19.80 -4.82
CA THR A 266 3.29 20.45 -4.69
C THR A 266 2.23 19.81 -5.57
N ASP A 267 2.62 19.13 -6.65
CA ASP A 267 1.71 18.43 -7.54
C ASP A 267 2.38 17.28 -8.27
N ILE A 268 1.60 16.24 -8.57
CA ILE A 268 1.99 15.14 -9.45
C ILE A 268 0.84 14.84 -10.40
N THR A 269 1.01 15.19 -11.65
CA THR A 269 0.08 14.85 -12.72
C THR A 269 0.48 13.53 -13.37
N VAL A 270 -0.48 12.63 -13.62
CA VAL A 270 -0.25 11.30 -14.21
C VAL A 270 -0.90 11.22 -15.60
N ARG A 271 -0.10 11.00 -16.63
CA ARG A 271 -0.56 10.64 -17.97
C ARG A 271 -0.43 9.14 -18.17
N HIS A 272 -1.52 8.45 -18.52
CA HIS A 272 -1.57 6.99 -18.53
C HIS A 272 -2.57 6.43 -19.54
N THR A 273 -2.45 5.13 -19.81
CA THR A 273 -3.41 4.32 -20.59
C THR A 273 -4.08 3.23 -19.75
N GLU A 274 -3.99 3.33 -18.42
CA GLU A 274 -4.54 2.36 -17.48
C GLU A 274 -6.07 2.28 -17.60
N LYS A 275 -6.61 1.07 -17.81
CA LYS A 275 -8.05 0.80 -17.91
C LYS A 275 -8.67 0.42 -16.56
N ILE A 276 -7.90 -0.28 -15.71
CA ILE A 276 -8.35 -0.73 -14.38
C ILE A 276 -7.26 -0.30 -13.38
N HIS A 277 -7.47 0.85 -12.73
CA HIS A 277 -6.47 1.44 -11.83
C HIS A 277 -7.01 1.83 -10.45
N GLN A 278 -8.28 1.55 -10.15
CA GLN A 278 -8.90 1.79 -8.84
C GLN A 278 -8.58 3.18 -8.28
N ASN A 279 -8.63 4.22 -9.12
CA ASN A 279 -8.19 5.60 -8.79
C ASN A 279 -6.73 5.74 -8.31
N ALA A 280 -5.88 4.74 -8.49
CA ALA A 280 -4.47 4.84 -8.10
C ALA A 280 -3.79 6.06 -8.70
N THR A 281 -4.18 6.46 -9.92
CA THR A 281 -3.64 7.64 -10.63
C THR A 281 -4.00 8.99 -10.00
N LYS A 282 -4.94 9.01 -9.05
CA LYS A 282 -5.29 10.17 -8.22
C LYS A 282 -4.83 9.98 -6.77
N ILE A 283 -5.00 8.78 -6.23
CA ILE A 283 -4.73 8.46 -4.82
C ILE A 283 -3.22 8.49 -4.53
N ILE A 284 -2.40 7.85 -5.37
CA ILE A 284 -0.95 7.79 -5.14
C ILE A 284 -0.27 9.16 -5.23
N PRO A 285 -0.54 10.00 -6.25
CA PRO A 285 -0.06 11.38 -6.29
C PRO A 285 -0.41 12.14 -5.01
N LYS A 286 -1.66 12.10 -4.58
CA LYS A 286 -2.10 12.78 -3.36
C LYS A 286 -1.34 12.28 -2.12
N ARG A 287 -1.18 10.98 -1.94
CA ARG A 287 -0.41 10.39 -0.83
C ARG A 287 1.03 10.88 -0.81
N ILE A 288 1.69 10.94 -1.97
CA ILE A 288 3.07 11.42 -2.08
C ILE A 288 3.17 12.91 -1.73
N VAL A 289 2.26 13.73 -2.25
CA VAL A 289 2.22 15.18 -1.98
C VAL A 289 1.95 15.42 -0.49
N ASP A 290 0.96 14.78 0.09
CA ASP A 290 0.58 14.97 1.50
C ASP A 290 1.70 14.53 2.46
N SER A 291 2.32 13.37 2.19
CA SER A 291 3.35 12.80 3.06
C SER A 291 4.77 13.29 2.76
N GLN A 292 5.01 13.91 1.60
CA GLN A 292 6.35 14.22 1.07
C GLN A 292 7.25 12.97 1.11
N SER A 293 6.71 11.83 0.70
CA SER A 293 7.39 10.54 0.75
C SER A 293 7.00 9.67 -0.44
N LEU A 294 7.96 8.94 -0.98
CA LEU A 294 7.71 7.88 -1.97
C LEU A 294 7.31 6.56 -1.32
N LYS A 295 7.42 6.44 0.01
CA LYS A 295 6.98 5.28 0.79
C LYS A 295 5.52 5.41 1.14
N VAL A 296 4.66 5.22 0.14
CA VAL A 296 3.21 5.29 0.28
C VAL A 296 2.59 3.92 0.02
N ASP A 297 1.48 3.64 0.69
CA ASP A 297 0.75 2.39 0.48
C ASP A 297 0.15 2.34 -0.93
N ALA A 298 0.30 1.19 -1.56
CA ALA A 298 -0.34 0.93 -2.84
C ALA A 298 -1.86 0.87 -2.71
N VAL A 299 -2.56 1.20 -3.78
CA VAL A 299 -4.01 0.96 -3.88
C VAL A 299 -4.25 -0.52 -4.12
N THR A 300 -5.08 -1.14 -3.28
CA THR A 300 -5.45 -2.56 -3.39
C THR A 300 -6.02 -2.87 -4.77
N SER A 301 -5.64 -3.99 -5.36
CA SER A 301 -5.94 -4.39 -6.74
C SER A 301 -5.38 -3.49 -7.86
N ALA A 302 -4.64 -2.42 -7.52
CA ALA A 302 -3.92 -1.59 -8.48
C ALA A 302 -2.43 -1.45 -8.11
N THR A 303 -1.83 -2.49 -7.50
CA THR A 303 -0.47 -2.45 -6.96
C THR A 303 0.60 -2.21 -8.03
N VAL A 304 0.42 -2.75 -9.24
CA VAL A 304 1.35 -2.51 -10.36
C VAL A 304 1.31 -1.05 -10.79
N THR A 305 0.11 -0.49 -11.00
CA THR A 305 -0.07 0.92 -11.36
C THR A 305 0.42 1.85 -10.26
N SER A 306 0.11 1.53 -8.99
CA SER A 306 0.60 2.30 -7.83
C SER A 306 2.11 2.36 -7.80
N GLN A 307 2.80 1.23 -7.92
CA GLN A 307 4.26 1.20 -7.95
C GLN A 307 4.83 1.92 -9.17
N ALA A 308 4.19 1.79 -10.33
CA ALA A 308 4.63 2.49 -11.53
C ALA A 308 4.59 4.02 -11.37
N ILE A 309 3.59 4.57 -10.66
CA ILE A 309 3.51 6.00 -10.33
C ILE A 309 4.65 6.39 -9.40
N VAL A 310 4.92 5.60 -8.36
CA VAL A 310 6.04 5.83 -7.43
C VAL A 310 7.38 5.79 -8.17
N ASP A 311 7.61 4.79 -9.02
CA ASP A 311 8.84 4.64 -9.80
C ASP A 311 9.04 5.80 -10.78
N ALA A 312 7.97 6.22 -11.47
CA ALA A 312 8.02 7.36 -12.37
C ALA A 312 8.33 8.66 -11.61
N THR A 313 7.73 8.84 -10.42
CA THR A 313 8.03 10.01 -9.55
C THR A 313 9.48 9.99 -9.10
N LEU A 314 10.01 8.83 -8.69
CA LEU A 314 11.42 8.67 -8.35
C LEU A 314 12.34 9.04 -9.53
N ASN A 315 12.01 8.56 -10.73
CA ASN A 315 12.79 8.87 -11.94
C ASN A 315 12.76 10.37 -12.27
N ALA A 316 11.65 11.05 -12.03
CA ALA A 316 11.54 12.49 -12.17
C ALA A 316 12.44 13.24 -11.17
N ILE A 317 12.40 12.85 -9.90
CA ILE A 317 13.20 13.47 -8.82
C ILE A 317 14.70 13.24 -9.02
N ARG A 318 15.12 12.05 -9.45
CA ARG A 318 16.53 11.77 -9.77
C ARG A 318 17.08 12.66 -10.88
N LYS A 319 16.25 13.10 -11.82
CA LYS A 319 16.64 14.07 -12.85
C LYS A 319 16.78 15.49 -12.29
N ALA A 320 15.98 15.83 -11.25
CA ALA A 320 16.09 17.12 -10.56
C ALA A 320 17.44 17.26 -9.84
N GLY A 321 17.89 16.22 -9.15
CA GLY A 321 19.15 16.23 -8.41
C GLY A 321 20.43 16.10 -9.26
N ARG A 322 20.30 15.95 -10.59
CA ARG A 322 21.44 15.91 -11.53
C ARG A 322 21.72 17.24 -12.22
N LYS A 323 20.96 18.27 -11.88
CA LYS A 323 21.21 19.64 -12.28
C LYS A 323 21.90 20.39 -11.15
#